data_e71843bbc18587e13fc383a1e7116837
#
_entry.id   e71843bbc18587e13fc383a1e7116837
#
_cell.length_a   1.000
_cell.length_b   1.000
_cell.length_c   1.000
_cell.angle_alpha   90.00
_cell.angle_beta   90.00
_cell.angle_gamma   90.00
#
_symmetry.space_group_name_H-M   'P 1'
#
loop_
_entity.id
_entity.type
_entity.pdbx_description
1 polymer ?
#
loop_
_entity_poly.entity_id
_entity_poly.type
_entity_poly.pdbx_seq_one_letter_code
_entity_poly.pdbx_strand_id
1 'polypeptide(L)'
;FILNPMPQPVEPKAAGDLNFTHKGNYVEVLGDGYAVKVDNGRITSISIDGREKLKAPLEPYYFRALTDNDIDSLNFVPQTIPFHPYYKWRTASHKAKAVKTEVKAGEDNCVEIHVAWDTPQLKNSVSTYKIYPDMRIYVYHSATPTANMVKFGARMTLDGSMEYVNWYGRGPHATYCDRKTGAKIS
;
A
#
# COMPACT_ATOMS: atom_id res chain seq x y z
N PHE A 1 18.88 15.43 -20.11
CA PHE A 1 17.95 14.46 -20.68
C PHE A 1 16.60 14.65 -19.98
N ILE A 2 15.67 15.30 -20.68
CA ILE A 2 14.28 15.35 -20.25
C ILE A 2 13.70 13.98 -20.66
N LEU A 3 13.54 13.08 -19.71
CA LEU A 3 12.71 11.90 -19.92
C LEU A 3 11.28 12.41 -20.04
N ASN A 4 10.72 12.39 -21.23
CA ASN A 4 9.29 12.60 -21.42
C ASN A 4 8.59 11.65 -20.43
N PRO A 5 7.64 12.14 -19.61
CA PRO A 5 6.81 11.26 -18.83
C PRO A 5 6.15 10.28 -19.81
N MET A 6 6.27 8.99 -19.56
CA MET A 6 5.55 8.02 -20.36
C MET A 6 4.07 8.39 -20.32
N PRO A 7 3.37 8.40 -21.46
CA PRO A 7 1.94 8.61 -21.45
C PRO A 7 1.34 7.58 -20.48
N GLN A 8 0.62 8.10 -19.48
CA GLN A 8 -0.16 7.22 -18.60
C GLN A 8 -1.12 6.46 -19.52
N PRO A 9 -1.18 5.13 -19.45
CA PRO A 9 -2.16 4.40 -20.22
C PRO A 9 -3.53 4.96 -19.85
N VAL A 10 -4.30 5.38 -20.86
CA VAL A 10 -5.71 5.75 -20.65
C VAL A 10 -6.41 4.46 -20.29
N GLU A 11 -6.63 4.26 -19.01
CA GLU A 11 -7.34 3.07 -18.55
C GLU A 11 -8.79 3.14 -19.04
N PRO A 12 -9.28 2.11 -19.75
CA PRO A 12 -10.67 2.09 -20.17
C PRO A 12 -11.56 2.14 -18.93
N LYS A 13 -12.67 2.89 -19.02
CA LYS A 13 -13.66 2.92 -17.95
C LYS A 13 -14.16 1.50 -17.72
N ALA A 14 -14.00 1.00 -16.49
CA ALA A 14 -14.42 -0.33 -16.15
C ALA A 14 -15.95 -0.46 -16.28
N ALA A 15 -16.41 -1.47 -17.02
CA ALA A 15 -17.84 -1.79 -17.16
C ALA A 15 -18.27 -2.70 -16.01
N GLY A 16 -19.53 -2.59 -15.59
CA GLY A 16 -20.13 -3.38 -14.51
C GLY A 16 -20.59 -2.51 -13.35
N ASP A 17 -21.32 -3.13 -12.44
CA ASP A 17 -21.88 -2.46 -11.28
C ASP A 17 -21.10 -2.82 -10.01
N LEU A 18 -21.00 -1.84 -9.11
CA LEU A 18 -20.46 -2.03 -7.78
C LEU A 18 -21.52 -1.66 -6.76
N ASN A 19 -21.67 -2.50 -5.74
CA ASN A 19 -22.42 -2.19 -4.54
C ASN A 19 -21.47 -2.07 -3.36
N PHE A 20 -21.77 -1.19 -2.43
CA PHE A 20 -20.99 -1.12 -1.21
C PHE A 20 -21.85 -0.88 0.01
N THR A 21 -21.38 -1.35 1.14
CA THR A 21 -21.91 -1.03 2.47
C THR A 21 -20.83 -0.33 3.28
N HIS A 22 -21.23 0.65 4.09
CA HIS A 22 -20.31 1.40 4.94
C HIS A 22 -20.88 1.54 6.35
N LYS A 23 -20.10 1.12 7.34
CA LYS A 23 -20.47 1.23 8.76
C LYS A 23 -19.25 1.55 9.61
N GLY A 24 -19.12 2.82 10.02
CA GLY A 24 -17.96 3.29 10.77
C GLY A 24 -16.66 3.14 9.98
N ASN A 25 -15.71 2.34 10.49
CA ASN A 25 -14.45 2.05 9.80
C ASN A 25 -14.49 0.75 8.97
N TYR A 26 -15.66 0.15 8.80
CA TYR A 26 -15.86 -1.04 7.99
C TYR A 26 -16.54 -0.67 6.67
N VAL A 27 -15.97 -1.17 5.57
CA VAL A 27 -16.50 -1.02 4.22
C VAL A 27 -16.43 -2.38 3.52
N GLU A 28 -17.50 -2.78 2.87
CA GLU A 28 -17.53 -3.94 1.99
C GLU A 28 -17.97 -3.48 0.60
N VAL A 29 -17.20 -3.84 -0.40
CA VAL A 29 -17.48 -3.56 -1.81
C VAL A 29 -17.69 -4.88 -2.52
N LEU A 30 -18.81 -4.99 -3.22
CA LEU A 30 -19.24 -6.17 -3.97
C LEU A 30 -19.27 -5.87 -5.45
N GLY A 31 -18.55 -6.65 -6.23
CA GLY A 31 -18.58 -6.68 -7.68
C GLY A 31 -19.04 -8.05 -8.19
N ASP A 32 -19.05 -8.22 -9.52
CA ASP A 32 -19.41 -9.49 -10.13
C ASP A 32 -18.29 -10.53 -9.89
N GLY A 33 -18.62 -11.57 -9.13
CA GLY A 33 -17.71 -12.65 -8.75
C GLY A 33 -16.63 -12.29 -7.73
N TYR A 34 -16.62 -11.08 -7.13
CA TYR A 34 -15.63 -10.71 -6.13
C TYR A 34 -16.17 -9.80 -5.03
N ALA A 35 -15.45 -9.77 -3.91
CA ALA A 35 -15.70 -8.85 -2.81
C ALA A 35 -14.38 -8.34 -2.20
N VAL A 36 -14.39 -7.08 -1.77
CA VAL A 36 -13.28 -6.46 -1.05
C VAL A 36 -13.79 -5.91 0.27
N LYS A 37 -13.11 -6.25 1.37
CA LYS A 37 -13.43 -5.71 2.71
C LYS A 37 -12.31 -4.84 3.22
N VAL A 38 -12.67 -3.67 3.68
CA VAL A 38 -11.78 -2.75 4.38
C VAL A 38 -12.27 -2.65 5.81
N ASP A 39 -11.43 -2.98 6.76
CA ASP A 39 -11.73 -2.85 8.18
C ASP A 39 -10.60 -2.11 8.89
N ASN A 40 -11.00 -1.12 9.71
CA ASN A 40 -10.03 -0.26 10.40
C ASN A 40 -8.92 0.24 9.46
N GLY A 41 -9.33 0.64 8.25
CA GLY A 41 -8.50 1.25 7.22
C GLY A 41 -7.61 0.29 6.44
N ARG A 42 -7.61 -1.01 6.72
CA ARG A 42 -6.83 -2.04 6.03
C ARG A 42 -7.72 -2.85 5.09
N ILE A 43 -7.23 -3.24 3.92
CA ILE A 43 -7.93 -4.25 3.13
C ILE A 43 -7.68 -5.60 3.81
N THR A 44 -8.73 -6.13 4.45
CA THR A 44 -8.64 -7.36 5.26
C THR A 44 -9.07 -8.61 4.52
N SER A 45 -9.81 -8.44 3.41
CA SER A 45 -10.28 -9.56 2.60
C SER A 45 -10.35 -9.13 1.13
N ILE A 46 -9.91 -9.99 0.26
CA ILE A 46 -10.16 -9.98 -1.19
C ILE A 46 -10.61 -11.39 -1.54
N SER A 47 -11.88 -11.57 -1.82
CA SER A 47 -12.41 -12.86 -2.27
C SER A 47 -12.80 -12.81 -3.73
N ILE A 48 -12.47 -13.87 -4.46
CA ILE A 48 -12.81 -14.07 -5.88
C ILE A 48 -13.49 -15.44 -5.97
N ASP A 49 -14.69 -15.49 -6.53
CA ASP A 49 -15.54 -16.69 -6.62
C ASP A 49 -15.67 -17.39 -5.26
N GLY A 50 -15.89 -16.61 -4.20
CA GLY A 50 -16.03 -17.07 -2.83
C GLY A 50 -14.75 -17.57 -2.16
N ARG A 51 -13.59 -17.47 -2.82
CA ARG A 51 -12.29 -17.91 -2.28
C ARG A 51 -11.47 -16.71 -1.81
N GLU A 52 -11.07 -16.73 -0.54
CA GLU A 52 -10.21 -15.70 0.04
C GLU A 52 -8.80 -15.75 -0.57
N LYS A 53 -8.26 -14.57 -0.90
CA LYS A 53 -6.93 -14.40 -1.50
C LYS A 53 -5.89 -13.84 -0.53
N LEU A 54 -6.30 -13.22 0.57
CA LEU A 54 -5.40 -12.68 1.57
C LEU A 54 -5.21 -13.63 2.75
N LYS A 55 -3.97 -13.82 3.18
CA LYS A 55 -3.61 -14.44 4.46
C LYS A 55 -3.32 -13.40 5.54
N ALA A 56 -2.89 -12.20 5.14
CA ALA A 56 -2.77 -11.06 6.03
C ALA A 56 -3.15 -9.78 5.28
N PRO A 57 -3.68 -8.77 5.99
CA PRO A 57 -4.20 -7.55 5.39
C PRO A 57 -3.19 -6.78 4.55
N LEU A 58 -3.68 -6.06 3.54
CA LEU A 58 -2.92 -4.97 2.93
C LEU A 58 -2.97 -3.78 3.87
N GLU A 59 -1.78 -3.38 4.33
CA GLU A 59 -1.61 -2.29 5.28
C GLU A 59 -0.37 -1.43 4.96
N PRO A 60 -0.34 -0.15 5.36
CA PRO A 60 0.87 0.66 5.29
C PRO A 60 2.02 0.02 6.07
N TYR A 61 3.23 0.07 5.50
CA TYR A 61 4.39 -0.55 6.13
C TYR A 61 5.66 0.29 5.93
N TYR A 62 6.33 0.63 7.03
CA TYR A 62 7.39 1.65 7.07
C TYR A 62 8.76 1.13 7.49
N PHE A 63 8.95 -0.17 7.55
CA PHE A 63 10.20 -0.76 8.01
C PHE A 63 10.73 -1.82 7.05
N ARG A 64 12.03 -1.91 6.94
CA ARG A 64 12.81 -3.02 6.39
C ARG A 64 13.97 -3.32 7.32
N ALA A 65 14.61 -4.47 7.17
CA ALA A 65 15.89 -4.73 7.82
C ALA A 65 16.88 -3.61 7.46
N LEU A 66 17.64 -3.17 8.45
CA LEU A 66 18.66 -2.14 8.24
C LEU A 66 19.81 -2.76 7.44
N THR A 67 20.35 -1.99 6.52
CA THR A 67 21.57 -2.31 5.77
C THR A 67 22.78 -1.70 6.48
N ASP A 68 23.98 -2.12 6.07
CA ASP A 68 25.21 -1.55 6.58
C ASP A 68 25.29 -0.03 6.41
N ASN A 69 24.80 0.49 5.27
CA ASN A 69 24.73 1.92 5.03
C ASN A 69 23.77 2.67 5.98
N ASP A 70 22.73 2.01 6.47
CA ASP A 70 21.83 2.63 7.46
C ASP A 70 22.51 2.67 8.84
N ILE A 71 23.37 1.72 9.15
CA ILE A 71 24.00 1.53 10.47
C ILE A 71 25.24 2.40 10.60
N ASP A 72 26.10 2.41 9.60
CA ASP A 72 27.39 3.12 9.59
C ASP A 72 27.25 4.63 9.74
N SER A 73 26.16 5.20 9.23
CA SER A 73 25.89 6.64 9.33
C SER A 73 25.83 7.17 10.77
N LEU A 74 25.72 6.27 11.76
CA LEU A 74 25.54 6.61 13.17
C LEU A 74 26.57 5.95 14.12
N ASN A 75 27.61 5.29 13.60
CA ASN A 75 28.64 4.58 14.37
C ASN A 75 28.05 3.60 15.43
N PHE A 76 26.97 2.91 15.06
CA PHE A 76 26.34 1.94 15.94
C PHE A 76 27.13 0.62 15.95
N VAL A 77 27.45 0.14 17.13
CA VAL A 77 27.99 -1.22 17.31
C VAL A 77 26.85 -2.26 17.23
N PRO A 78 27.13 -3.52 16.86
CA PRO A 78 26.11 -4.56 16.67
C PRO A 78 25.14 -4.70 17.85
N GLN A 79 25.61 -4.53 19.08
CA GLN A 79 24.81 -4.64 20.30
C GLN A 79 23.76 -3.52 20.44
N THR A 80 23.94 -2.39 19.79
CA THR A 80 23.05 -1.24 19.85
C THR A 80 22.06 -1.19 18.70
N ILE A 81 22.17 -2.09 17.71
CA ILE A 81 21.27 -2.16 16.55
C ILE A 81 19.79 -2.16 16.96
N PRO A 82 19.33 -2.91 17.98
CA PRO A 82 17.93 -2.89 18.40
C PRO A 82 17.45 -1.54 18.90
N PHE A 83 18.35 -0.65 19.31
CA PHE A 83 18.06 0.70 19.78
C PHE A 83 18.24 1.77 18.70
N HIS A 84 18.59 1.37 17.49
CA HIS A 84 18.78 2.30 16.37
C HIS A 84 17.52 3.13 16.13
N PRO A 85 17.63 4.47 15.90
CA PRO A 85 16.48 5.36 15.71
C PRO A 85 15.49 4.91 14.63
N TYR A 86 15.92 4.14 13.63
CA TYR A 86 15.06 3.63 12.58
C TYR A 86 14.12 2.51 13.04
N TYR A 87 14.41 1.82 14.16
CA TYR A 87 13.52 0.78 14.69
C TYR A 87 12.15 1.28 15.14
N LYS A 88 12.02 2.60 15.43
CA LYS A 88 10.71 3.20 15.68
C LYS A 88 9.71 2.98 14.53
N TRP A 89 10.21 2.87 13.30
CA TRP A 89 9.39 2.61 12.12
C TRP A 89 8.82 1.19 12.08
N ARG A 90 9.51 0.23 12.71
CA ARG A 90 9.00 -1.14 12.85
C ARG A 90 7.68 -1.18 13.59
N THR A 91 7.52 -0.36 14.62
CA THR A 91 6.30 -0.31 15.43
C THR A 91 5.27 0.69 14.90
N ALA A 92 5.67 1.64 14.08
CA ALA A 92 4.78 2.67 13.54
C ALA A 92 3.62 2.07 12.74
N SER A 93 3.89 1.10 11.86
CA SER A 93 2.84 0.44 11.07
C SER A 93 1.83 -0.30 11.94
N HIS A 94 2.30 -1.03 12.96
CA HIS A 94 1.43 -1.77 13.88
C HIS A 94 0.60 -0.85 14.79
N LYS A 95 1.12 0.33 15.10
CA LYS A 95 0.44 1.35 15.92
C LYS A 95 -0.45 2.29 15.12
N ALA A 96 -0.42 2.21 13.78
CA ALA A 96 -1.28 3.00 12.93
C ALA A 96 -2.75 2.66 13.17
N LYS A 97 -3.57 3.67 13.43
CA LYS A 97 -5.01 3.55 13.67
C LYS A 97 -5.76 4.37 12.64
N ALA A 98 -6.78 3.78 12.03
CA ALA A 98 -7.71 4.54 11.21
C ALA A 98 -8.58 5.42 12.13
N VAL A 99 -8.50 6.73 11.94
CA VAL A 99 -9.28 7.70 12.72
C VAL A 99 -10.55 8.13 11.98
N LYS A 100 -10.53 8.02 10.65
CA LYS A 100 -11.68 8.35 9.82
C LYS A 100 -11.65 7.52 8.55
N THR A 101 -12.79 6.97 8.17
CA THR A 101 -13.01 6.30 6.89
C THR A 101 -14.17 6.98 6.18
N GLU A 102 -13.96 7.42 4.95
CA GLU A 102 -14.96 8.02 4.08
C GLU A 102 -15.06 7.22 2.80
N VAL A 103 -16.29 7.04 2.30
CA VAL A 103 -16.56 6.29 1.09
C VAL A 103 -17.41 7.13 0.15
N LYS A 104 -17.08 7.12 -1.12
CA LYS A 104 -17.87 7.79 -2.16
C LYS A 104 -17.82 7.00 -3.46
N ALA A 105 -18.84 7.21 -4.31
CA ALA A 105 -18.74 6.80 -5.70
C ALA A 105 -17.71 7.68 -6.42
N GLY A 106 -16.74 7.06 -7.08
CA GLY A 106 -15.73 7.75 -7.87
C GLY A 106 -16.22 8.06 -9.29
N GLU A 107 -15.55 9.01 -9.96
CA GLU A 107 -15.92 9.47 -11.30
C GLU A 107 -15.76 8.39 -12.37
N ASP A 108 -14.82 7.47 -12.21
CA ASP A 108 -14.47 6.43 -13.18
C ASP A 108 -15.19 5.10 -12.93
N ASN A 109 -16.42 5.14 -12.43
CA ASN A 109 -17.16 3.94 -12.05
C ASN A 109 -16.42 3.07 -11.03
N CYS A 110 -15.89 3.66 -9.98
CA CYS A 110 -15.24 2.96 -8.88
C CYS A 110 -15.85 3.36 -7.54
N VAL A 111 -15.56 2.58 -6.53
CA VAL A 111 -15.78 2.94 -5.13
C VAL A 111 -14.47 3.48 -4.57
N GLU A 112 -14.46 4.73 -4.14
CA GLU A 112 -13.31 5.36 -3.47
C GLU A 112 -13.47 5.29 -1.95
N ILE A 113 -12.44 4.82 -1.28
CA ILE A 113 -12.37 4.73 0.18
C ILE A 113 -11.16 5.54 0.64
N HIS A 114 -11.40 6.58 1.42
CA HIS A 114 -10.37 7.43 1.99
C HIS A 114 -10.23 7.14 3.47
N VAL A 115 -9.02 6.84 3.91
CA VAL A 115 -8.68 6.52 5.29
C VAL A 115 -7.68 7.52 5.83
N ALA A 116 -8.04 8.27 6.85
CA ALA A 116 -7.10 9.08 7.61
C ALA A 116 -6.53 8.24 8.76
N TRP A 117 -5.20 8.32 8.93
CA TRP A 117 -4.48 7.54 9.92
C TRP A 117 -3.88 8.41 11.01
N ASP A 118 -4.01 7.96 12.26
CA ASP A 118 -3.11 8.33 13.33
C ASP A 118 -1.96 7.32 13.37
N THR A 119 -0.77 7.78 13.01
CA THR A 119 0.42 6.94 12.91
C THR A 119 1.59 7.61 13.61
N PRO A 120 2.24 6.96 14.58
CA PRO A 120 3.42 7.51 15.22
C PRO A 120 4.48 7.92 14.19
N GLN A 121 5.08 9.09 14.36
CA GLN A 121 6.13 9.64 13.49
C GLN A 121 5.66 10.13 12.11
N LEU A 122 4.37 10.07 11.80
CA LEU A 122 3.81 10.57 10.55
C LEU A 122 2.77 11.66 10.80
N LYS A 123 2.74 12.65 9.90
CA LYS A 123 1.67 13.65 9.80
C LYS A 123 0.95 13.46 8.48
N ASN A 124 -0.31 13.90 8.41
CA ASN A 124 -1.12 13.88 7.19
C ASN A 124 -1.11 12.49 6.51
N SER A 125 -1.21 11.44 7.31
CA SER A 125 -1.17 10.07 6.81
C SER A 125 -2.54 9.68 6.28
N VAL A 126 -2.63 9.40 4.97
CA VAL A 126 -3.88 9.10 4.27
C VAL A 126 -3.66 7.93 3.32
N SER A 127 -4.59 6.99 3.30
CA SER A 127 -4.71 5.98 2.25
C SER A 127 -5.95 6.21 1.42
N THR A 128 -5.84 6.00 0.11
CA THR A 128 -6.97 5.98 -0.81
C THR A 128 -6.98 4.65 -1.53
N TYR A 129 -8.11 3.96 -1.46
CA TYR A 129 -8.37 2.75 -2.22
C TYR A 129 -9.45 3.06 -3.27
N LYS A 130 -9.18 2.71 -4.55
CA LYS A 130 -10.20 2.74 -5.58
C LYS A 130 -10.44 1.32 -6.06
N ILE A 131 -11.66 0.87 -5.96
CA ILE A 131 -12.07 -0.48 -6.31
C ILE A 131 -12.94 -0.38 -7.55
N TYR A 132 -12.56 -1.08 -8.62
CA TYR A 132 -13.20 -1.03 -9.92
C TYR A 132 -14.00 -2.30 -10.21
N PRO A 133 -15.03 -2.23 -11.06
CA PRO A 133 -15.86 -3.39 -11.44
C PRO A 133 -15.08 -4.57 -12.06
N ASP A 134 -13.93 -4.30 -12.67
CA ASP A 134 -13.04 -5.29 -13.29
C ASP A 134 -12.00 -5.89 -12.33
N MET A 135 -12.24 -5.80 -11.03
CA MET A 135 -11.37 -6.28 -9.94
C MET A 135 -10.05 -5.51 -9.77
N ARG A 136 -9.80 -4.44 -10.53
CA ARG A 136 -8.64 -3.59 -10.26
C ARG A 136 -8.79 -2.90 -8.91
N ILE A 137 -7.74 -2.91 -8.12
CA ILE A 137 -7.65 -2.19 -6.84
C ILE A 137 -6.47 -1.23 -6.94
N TYR A 138 -6.77 0.06 -6.97
CA TYR A 138 -5.76 1.10 -6.87
C TYR A 138 -5.51 1.41 -5.40
N VAL A 139 -4.23 1.44 -5.04
CA VAL A 139 -3.80 1.73 -3.66
C VAL A 139 -2.85 2.92 -3.69
N TYR A 140 -3.25 4.00 -3.07
CA TYR A 140 -2.42 5.17 -2.87
C TYR A 140 -2.25 5.43 -1.37
N HIS A 141 -1.03 5.76 -0.98
CA HIS A 141 -0.74 6.16 0.40
C HIS A 141 0.20 7.35 0.41
N SER A 142 -0.11 8.35 1.22
CA SER A 142 0.73 9.53 1.43
C SER A 142 0.84 9.86 2.90
N ALA A 143 1.99 10.39 3.29
CA ALA A 143 2.23 10.87 4.64
C ALA A 143 3.44 11.82 4.66
N THR A 144 3.54 12.64 5.70
CA THR A 144 4.70 13.50 5.96
C THR A 144 5.48 12.91 7.13
N PRO A 145 6.68 12.34 6.92
CA PRO A 145 7.49 11.82 8.01
C PRO A 145 8.06 12.94 8.87
N THR A 146 8.12 12.74 10.19
CA THR A 146 8.71 13.69 11.16
C THR A 146 10.18 13.40 11.42
N ALA A 147 10.73 12.35 10.82
CA ALA A 147 12.14 11.96 10.92
C ALA A 147 12.52 11.10 9.71
N ASN A 148 13.84 10.92 9.50
CA ASN A 148 14.35 10.03 8.46
C ASN A 148 13.76 8.62 8.60
N MET A 149 13.37 8.02 7.47
CA MET A 149 12.79 6.69 7.42
C MET A 149 13.50 5.83 6.39
N VAL A 150 13.49 4.51 6.63
CA VAL A 150 14.19 3.53 5.79
C VAL A 150 13.31 2.92 4.70
N LYS A 151 11.99 3.05 4.83
CA LYS A 151 11.03 2.53 3.87
C LYS A 151 9.71 3.29 3.98
N PHE A 152 9.09 3.54 2.84
CA PHE A 152 7.70 3.95 2.72
C PHE A 152 7.01 3.01 1.72
N GLY A 153 5.93 2.36 2.14
CA GLY A 153 5.23 1.42 1.29
C GLY A 153 4.08 0.70 2.00
N ALA A 154 3.67 -0.41 1.41
CA ALA A 154 2.64 -1.28 1.96
C ALA A 154 3.11 -2.74 1.95
N ARG A 155 2.42 -3.58 2.67
CA ARG A 155 2.60 -5.04 2.63
C ARG A 155 1.25 -5.74 2.66
N MET A 156 1.21 -6.94 2.10
CA MET A 156 0.12 -7.91 2.25
C MET A 156 0.71 -9.32 2.22
N THR A 157 -0.06 -10.30 2.65
CA THR A 157 0.28 -11.70 2.46
C THR A 157 -0.82 -12.37 1.66
N LEU A 158 -0.47 -12.98 0.55
CA LEU A 158 -1.39 -13.70 -0.31
C LEU A 158 -1.51 -15.17 0.08
N ASP A 159 -2.56 -15.82 -0.40
CA ASP A 159 -2.69 -17.27 -0.26
C ASP A 159 -1.57 -17.99 -1.03
N GLY A 160 -1.04 -19.06 -0.44
CA GLY A 160 0.07 -19.83 -1.00
C GLY A 160 -0.23 -20.54 -2.33
N SER A 161 -1.49 -20.57 -2.77
CA SER A 161 -1.85 -21.05 -4.09
C SER A 161 -1.54 -20.06 -5.23
N MET A 162 -1.19 -18.81 -4.88
CA MET A 162 -0.79 -17.78 -5.84
C MET A 162 0.72 -17.82 -6.03
N GLU A 163 1.18 -18.69 -6.94
CA GLU A 163 2.61 -18.94 -7.16
C GLU A 163 3.26 -17.95 -8.14
N TYR A 164 2.46 -17.27 -8.96
CA TYR A 164 2.93 -16.38 -10.01
C TYR A 164 2.53 -14.94 -9.74
N VAL A 165 3.50 -14.02 -9.93
CA VAL A 165 3.27 -12.58 -9.87
C VAL A 165 3.74 -11.96 -11.17
N ASN A 166 2.83 -11.28 -11.86
CA ASN A 166 3.18 -10.44 -12.98
C ASN A 166 3.15 -8.99 -12.53
N TRP A 167 4.15 -8.22 -12.92
CA TRP A 167 4.17 -6.79 -12.60
C TRP A 167 4.56 -5.97 -13.82
N TYR A 168 4.11 -4.73 -13.86
CA TYR A 168 4.57 -3.74 -14.82
C TYR A 168 5.22 -2.60 -14.06
N GLY A 169 6.48 -2.33 -14.33
CA GLY A 169 7.22 -1.31 -13.61
C GLY A 169 8.73 -1.44 -13.78
N ARG A 170 9.47 -0.67 -13.00
CA ARG A 170 10.92 -0.81 -12.98
C ARG A 170 11.33 -2.05 -12.21
N GLY A 171 12.21 -2.84 -12.80
CA GLY A 171 12.75 -4.06 -12.16
C GLY A 171 13.49 -4.93 -13.17
N PRO A 172 13.84 -6.19 -12.80
CA PRO A 172 13.70 -6.82 -11.46
C PRO A 172 14.71 -6.33 -10.42
N HIS A 173 15.67 -5.47 -10.81
CA HIS A 173 16.70 -4.99 -9.91
C HIS A 173 16.18 -3.90 -8.97
N ALA A 174 16.87 -3.70 -7.85
CA ALA A 174 16.57 -2.63 -6.91
C ALA A 174 16.64 -1.25 -7.58
N THR A 175 15.59 -0.45 -7.37
CA THR A 175 15.44 0.90 -7.97
C THR A 175 15.41 1.97 -6.90
N TYR A 176 16.57 2.23 -6.30
CA TYR A 176 16.75 3.36 -5.40
C TYR A 176 16.80 4.69 -6.19
N CYS A 177 16.62 5.82 -5.50
CA CYS A 177 16.62 7.14 -6.13
C CYS A 177 17.88 7.42 -6.95
N ASP A 178 19.02 6.85 -6.56
CA ASP A 178 20.35 6.96 -7.19
C ASP A 178 20.64 5.82 -8.20
N ARG A 179 19.77 4.83 -8.35
CA ARG A 179 19.95 3.64 -9.21
C ARG A 179 18.81 3.39 -10.20
N LYS A 180 18.08 4.41 -10.58
CA LYS A 180 16.92 4.28 -11.48
C LYS A 180 17.31 3.99 -12.94
N THR A 181 18.48 4.43 -13.38
CA THR A 181 18.89 4.36 -14.81
C THR A 181 19.11 2.93 -15.29
N GLY A 182 19.55 2.02 -14.41
CA GLY A 182 19.80 0.62 -14.75
C GLY A 182 18.55 -0.26 -14.74
N ALA A 183 17.44 0.21 -14.20
CA ALA A 183 16.20 -0.54 -14.14
C ALA A 183 15.26 -0.10 -15.27
N LYS A 184 15.13 -0.94 -16.29
CA LYS A 184 14.17 -0.73 -17.38
C LYS A 184 12.75 -0.99 -16.87
N ILE A 185 11.77 -0.37 -17.51
CA ILE A 185 10.37 -0.70 -17.31
C ILE A 185 10.06 -1.89 -18.21
N SER A 186 9.52 -2.95 -17.66
CA SER A 186 9.12 -4.16 -18.36
C SER A 186 7.79 -4.67 -17.81
#